data_c02ced302889debce824f7a81fbbf520
#
_entry.id   c02ced302889debce824f7a81fbbf520
#
_cell.length_a   1.000
_cell.length_b   1.000
_cell.length_c   1.000
_cell.angle_alpha   90.00
_cell.angle_beta   90.00
_cell.angle_gamma   90.00
#
_symmetry.space_group_name_H-M   'P 1'
#
loop_
_entity.id
_entity.type
_entity.pdbx_description
1 polymer ?
#
loop_
_entity_poly.entity_id
_entity_poly.type
_entity_poly.pdbx_seq_one_letter_code
_entity_poly.pdbx_strand_id
1 'polypeptide(L)'
;MKKISKKAEEMTVKELASYIDYSVLKPEFTEEQIIELTKDGVKLGCATICINPGYIELCTPYVEGTETGLCPVTDFPFGTSSTESKTAQVEIAAGYDTVTEIDVVANLA
;
A
#
# COMPACT_ATOMS: atom_id res chain seq x y z
N MET A 1 7.42 3.61 11.27
CA MET A 1 6.00 3.63 11.69
C MET A 1 5.74 4.83 12.58
N LYS A 2 4.65 5.53 12.34
CA LYS A 2 4.24 6.65 13.19
C LYS A 2 3.90 6.20 14.60
N LYS A 3 4.37 6.97 15.59
CA LYS A 3 4.01 6.75 16.98
C LYS A 3 2.66 7.41 17.26
N ILE A 4 1.72 6.64 17.79
CA ILE A 4 0.39 7.16 18.14
C ILE A 4 0.50 7.99 19.41
N SER A 5 0.09 9.26 19.34
CA SER A 5 0.15 10.20 20.46
C SER A 5 -1.23 10.72 20.90
N LYS A 6 -2.27 10.43 20.11
CA LYS A 6 -3.66 10.87 20.39
C LYS A 6 -4.61 9.68 20.37
N LYS A 7 -5.71 9.80 21.10
CA LYS A 7 -6.82 8.86 20.98
C LYS A 7 -7.55 9.12 19.66
N ALA A 8 -8.15 8.06 19.08
CA ALA A 8 -8.83 8.15 17.79
C ALA A 8 -9.92 9.24 17.77
N GLU A 9 -10.70 9.36 18.84
CA GLU A 9 -11.75 10.37 18.95
C GLU A 9 -11.25 11.81 19.03
N GLU A 10 -9.96 12.00 19.29
CA GLU A 10 -9.30 13.31 19.31
C GLU A 10 -8.65 13.66 17.98
N MET A 11 -8.60 12.72 17.05
CA MET A 11 -7.98 12.90 15.74
C MET A 11 -8.93 13.54 14.74
N THR A 12 -8.38 14.39 13.86
CA THR A 12 -9.07 14.79 12.64
C THR A 12 -9.16 13.59 11.69
N VAL A 13 -10.04 13.67 10.69
CA VAL A 13 -10.13 12.63 9.65
C VAL A 13 -8.77 12.44 8.96
N LYS A 14 -8.08 13.53 8.65
CA LYS A 14 -6.75 13.47 8.01
C LYS A 14 -5.71 12.81 8.91
N GLU A 15 -5.71 13.14 10.20
CA GLU A 15 -4.79 12.49 11.15
C GLU A 15 -5.05 10.99 11.25
N LEU A 16 -6.32 10.59 11.33
CA LEU A 16 -6.70 9.18 11.37
C LEU A 16 -6.30 8.46 10.07
N ALA A 17 -6.60 9.06 8.91
CA ALA A 17 -6.23 8.50 7.60
C ALA A 17 -4.73 8.24 7.49
N SER A 18 -3.90 9.07 8.12
CA SER A 18 -2.43 8.89 8.07
C SER A 18 -1.92 7.60 8.71
N TYR A 19 -2.78 6.83 9.37
CA TYR A 19 -2.46 5.51 9.91
C TYR A 19 -3.08 4.37 9.09
N ILE A 20 -3.75 4.68 7.98
CA ILE A 20 -4.50 3.69 7.18
C ILE A 20 -3.76 3.37 5.89
N ASP A 21 -3.65 2.08 5.60
CA ASP A 21 -3.30 1.57 4.28
C ASP A 21 -4.59 1.37 3.48
N TYR A 22 -4.80 2.21 2.47
CA TYR A 22 -6.01 2.21 1.65
C TYR A 22 -5.94 1.08 0.63
N SER A 23 -6.70 0.01 0.87
CA SER A 23 -6.56 -1.23 0.11
C SER A 23 -7.28 -1.20 -1.24
N VAL A 24 -6.54 -1.45 -2.31
CA VAL A 24 -7.00 -1.53 -3.69
C VAL A 24 -6.51 -2.87 -4.25
N LEU A 25 -7.14 -3.96 -3.80
CA LEU A 25 -6.60 -5.30 -3.97
C LEU A 25 -7.48 -6.27 -4.78
N LYS A 26 -8.69 -5.86 -5.16
CA LYS A 26 -9.56 -6.75 -5.93
C LYS A 26 -8.94 -7.05 -7.31
N PRO A 27 -8.74 -8.32 -7.66
CA PRO A 27 -8.06 -8.68 -8.91
C PRO A 27 -8.84 -8.27 -10.16
N GLU A 28 -10.14 -8.06 -10.05
CA GLU A 28 -11.01 -7.64 -11.15
C GLU A 28 -11.02 -6.12 -11.40
N PHE A 29 -10.39 -5.31 -10.56
CA PHE A 29 -10.32 -3.88 -10.80
C PHE A 29 -9.63 -3.55 -12.12
N THR A 30 -10.23 -2.66 -12.88
CA THR A 30 -9.58 -2.09 -14.07
C THR A 30 -8.51 -1.09 -13.69
N GLU A 31 -7.59 -0.78 -14.61
CA GLU A 31 -6.58 0.25 -14.36
C GLU A 31 -7.21 1.59 -14.02
N GLU A 32 -8.31 1.97 -14.70
CA GLU A 32 -9.04 3.20 -14.41
C GLU A 32 -9.57 3.23 -12.98
N GLN A 33 -10.14 2.13 -12.50
CA GLN A 33 -10.63 2.00 -11.14
C GLN A 33 -9.50 2.10 -10.12
N ILE A 34 -8.36 1.47 -10.40
CA ILE A 34 -7.17 1.55 -9.54
C ILE A 34 -6.67 2.99 -9.44
N ILE A 35 -6.59 3.70 -10.56
CA ILE A 35 -6.18 5.11 -10.57
C ILE A 35 -7.14 5.98 -9.74
N GLU A 36 -8.44 5.83 -9.95
CA GLU A 36 -9.43 6.62 -9.20
C GLU A 36 -9.38 6.34 -7.70
N LEU A 37 -9.26 5.08 -7.30
CA LEU A 37 -9.13 4.71 -5.89
C LEU A 37 -7.81 5.21 -5.28
N THR A 38 -6.73 5.21 -6.06
CA THR A 38 -5.45 5.78 -5.63
C THR A 38 -5.58 7.27 -5.35
N LYS A 39 -6.24 8.01 -6.25
CA LYS A 39 -6.52 9.44 -6.04
C LYS A 39 -7.37 9.68 -4.79
N ASP A 40 -8.36 8.84 -4.55
CA ASP A 40 -9.22 8.94 -3.36
C ASP A 40 -8.40 8.78 -2.08
N GLY A 41 -7.55 7.77 -2.01
CA GLY A 41 -6.69 7.53 -0.85
C GLY A 41 -5.70 8.68 -0.61
N VAL A 42 -5.12 9.23 -1.66
CA VAL A 42 -4.24 10.41 -1.57
C VAL A 42 -5.00 11.63 -1.05
N LYS A 43 -6.20 11.87 -1.57
CA LYS A 43 -7.05 12.97 -1.14
C LYS A 43 -7.44 12.87 0.33
N LEU A 44 -7.68 11.66 0.82
CA LEU A 44 -7.98 11.42 2.24
C LEU A 44 -6.76 11.59 3.14
N GLY A 45 -5.56 11.54 2.59
CA GLY A 45 -4.32 11.59 3.35
C GLY A 45 -3.91 10.26 3.99
N CYS A 46 -4.28 9.14 3.36
CA CYS A 46 -3.90 7.82 3.85
C CYS A 46 -2.38 7.64 3.87
N ALA A 47 -1.89 6.79 4.78
CA ALA A 47 -0.46 6.49 4.89
C ALA A 47 0.07 5.92 3.58
N THR A 48 -0.65 4.96 3.03
CA THR A 48 -0.31 4.31 1.75
C THR A 48 -1.56 3.95 0.96
N ILE A 49 -1.33 3.64 -0.31
CA ILE A 49 -2.26 2.87 -1.13
C ILE A 49 -1.70 1.44 -1.18
N CYS A 50 -2.46 0.49 -0.65
CA CYS A 50 -2.06 -0.92 -0.64
C CYS A 50 -2.54 -1.58 -1.94
N ILE A 51 -1.60 -2.08 -2.73
CA ILE A 51 -1.85 -2.53 -4.11
C ILE A 51 -1.18 -3.87 -4.39
N ASN A 52 -1.64 -4.53 -5.45
CA ASN A 52 -0.91 -5.65 -6.03
C ASN A 52 0.35 -5.11 -6.73
N PRO A 53 1.49 -5.83 -6.65
CA PRO A 53 2.79 -5.27 -7.08
C PRO A 53 2.88 -4.95 -8.58
N GLY A 54 2.07 -5.57 -9.41
CA GLY A 54 2.01 -5.27 -10.84
C GLY A 54 1.54 -3.84 -11.17
N TYR A 55 1.01 -3.10 -10.17
CA TYR A 55 0.45 -1.76 -10.35
C TYR A 55 1.31 -0.65 -9.74
N ILE A 56 2.52 -0.95 -9.26
CA ILE A 56 3.40 0.06 -8.69
C ILE A 56 3.66 1.19 -9.69
N GLU A 57 4.03 0.85 -10.93
CA GLU A 57 4.31 1.85 -11.96
C GLU A 57 3.06 2.66 -12.35
N LEU A 58 1.90 2.00 -12.41
CA LEU A 58 0.63 2.66 -12.71
C LEU A 58 0.27 3.72 -11.66
N CYS A 59 0.46 3.40 -10.39
CA CYS A 59 0.06 4.26 -9.28
C CYS A 59 1.09 5.33 -8.93
N THR A 60 2.37 5.13 -9.26
CA THR A 60 3.47 6.03 -8.91
C THR A 60 3.20 7.49 -9.25
N PRO A 61 2.73 7.86 -10.46
CA PRO A 61 2.51 9.28 -10.79
C PRO A 61 1.50 9.98 -9.89
N TYR A 62 0.60 9.24 -9.28
CA TYR A 62 -0.48 9.80 -8.46
C TYR A 62 -0.13 9.94 -6.99
N VAL A 63 0.95 9.33 -6.55
CA VAL A 63 1.43 9.43 -5.16
C VAL A 63 2.71 10.25 -5.05
N GLU A 64 3.48 10.41 -6.12
CA GLU A 64 4.69 11.24 -6.12
C GLU A 64 4.40 12.66 -5.65
N GLY A 65 5.27 13.18 -4.77
CA GLY A 65 5.12 14.53 -4.23
C GLY A 65 4.00 14.69 -3.20
N THR A 66 3.33 13.59 -2.83
CA THR A 66 2.30 13.58 -1.79
C THR A 66 2.83 12.94 -0.51
N GLU A 67 2.06 13.03 0.56
CA GLU A 67 2.36 12.36 1.83
C GLU A 67 2.00 10.87 1.82
N THR A 68 1.31 10.40 0.79
CA THR A 68 0.86 9.01 0.64
C THR A 68 1.87 8.22 -0.18
N GLY A 69 2.34 7.10 0.37
CA GLY A 69 3.21 6.17 -0.36
C GLY A 69 2.44 5.00 -0.94
N LEU A 70 3.17 4.04 -1.49
CA LEU A 70 2.62 2.76 -1.94
C LEU A 70 3.05 1.65 -0.98
N CYS A 71 2.13 0.71 -0.76
CA CYS A 71 2.36 -0.51 0.02
C CYS A 71 1.97 -1.73 -0.82
N PRO A 72 2.88 -2.24 -1.67
CA PRO A 72 2.58 -3.46 -2.43
C PRO A 72 2.52 -4.68 -1.51
N VAL A 73 1.62 -5.60 -1.84
CA VAL A 73 1.55 -6.89 -1.15
C VAL A 73 2.59 -7.85 -1.71
N THR A 74 3.05 -8.77 -0.87
CA THR A 74 3.99 -9.83 -1.22
C THR A 74 3.35 -11.17 -0.91
N ASP A 75 3.26 -12.03 -1.92
CA ASP A 75 2.70 -13.39 -1.78
C ASP A 75 1.27 -13.38 -1.22
N PHE A 76 0.49 -12.44 -1.70
CA PHE A 76 -0.90 -12.24 -1.28
C PHE A 76 -1.86 -13.00 -2.21
N PRO A 77 -2.90 -13.64 -1.69
CA PRO A 77 -3.31 -13.60 -0.27
C PRO A 77 -2.83 -14.80 0.57
N PHE A 78 -2.21 -15.82 -0.03
CA PHE A 78 -2.02 -17.11 0.66
C PHE A 78 -0.77 -17.22 1.51
N GLY A 79 0.32 -16.55 1.14
CA GLY A 79 1.56 -16.62 1.89
C GLY A 79 2.30 -17.96 1.80
N THR A 80 1.99 -18.77 0.81
CA THR A 80 2.47 -20.16 0.70
C THR A 80 3.62 -20.34 -0.29
N SER A 81 4.12 -19.26 -0.89
CA SER A 81 5.28 -19.32 -1.78
C SER A 81 6.58 -19.59 -1.02
N SER A 82 7.61 -19.97 -1.76
CA SER A 82 8.94 -20.19 -1.20
C SER A 82 9.55 -18.89 -0.66
N THR A 83 10.53 -19.02 0.23
CA THR A 83 11.28 -17.87 0.76
C THR A 83 11.96 -17.10 -0.38
N GLU A 84 12.53 -17.79 -1.36
CA GLU A 84 13.18 -17.16 -2.51
C GLU A 84 12.18 -16.31 -3.32
N SER A 85 10.97 -16.82 -3.53
CA SER A 85 9.92 -16.09 -4.26
C SER A 85 9.51 -14.83 -3.51
N LYS A 86 9.26 -14.92 -2.20
CA LYS A 86 8.91 -13.77 -1.37
C LYS A 86 10.04 -12.73 -1.36
N THR A 87 11.27 -13.17 -1.20
CA THR A 87 12.45 -12.30 -1.19
C THR A 87 12.57 -11.53 -2.51
N ALA A 88 12.40 -12.22 -3.65
CA ALA A 88 12.44 -11.58 -4.96
C ALA A 88 11.36 -10.50 -5.11
N GLN A 89 10.13 -10.77 -4.67
CA GLN A 89 9.04 -9.80 -4.71
C GLN A 89 9.37 -8.56 -3.86
N VAL A 90 9.90 -8.75 -2.66
CA VAL A 90 10.28 -7.65 -1.77
C VAL A 90 11.40 -6.81 -2.38
N GLU A 91 12.43 -7.43 -2.95
CA GLU A 91 13.54 -6.73 -3.59
C GLU A 91 13.08 -5.86 -4.75
N ILE A 92 12.19 -6.39 -5.59
CA ILE A 92 11.63 -5.64 -6.73
C ILE A 92 10.84 -4.44 -6.23
N ALA A 93 9.94 -4.65 -5.26
CA ALA A 93 9.11 -3.60 -4.71
C ALA A 93 9.95 -2.50 -4.03
N ALA A 94 10.97 -2.89 -3.26
CA ALA A 94 11.84 -1.96 -2.55
C ALA A 94 12.69 -1.07 -3.49
N GLY A 95 12.80 -1.42 -4.76
CA GLY A 95 13.50 -0.64 -5.76
C GLY A 95 12.77 0.63 -6.21
N TYR A 96 11.51 0.83 -5.82
CA TYR A 96 10.72 2.00 -6.20
C TYR A 96 10.68 3.03 -5.06
N ASP A 97 11.03 4.27 -5.35
CA ASP A 97 11.06 5.35 -4.34
C ASP A 97 9.69 5.66 -3.75
N THR A 98 8.62 5.40 -4.48
CA THR A 98 7.24 5.60 -4.01
C THR A 98 6.75 4.53 -3.04
N VAL A 99 7.43 3.39 -2.97
CA VAL A 99 7.12 2.32 -2.04
C VAL A 99 7.70 2.64 -0.67
N THR A 100 6.84 2.85 0.31
CA THR A 100 7.20 3.20 1.68
C THR A 100 6.94 2.10 2.69
N GLU A 101 6.11 1.13 2.33
CA GLU A 101 5.78 -0.05 3.13
C GLU A 101 5.65 -1.25 2.21
N ILE A 102 5.86 -2.43 2.75
CA ILE A 102 5.66 -3.70 2.04
C ILE A 102 4.89 -4.63 2.99
N ASP A 103 3.79 -5.19 2.49
CA ASP A 103 2.91 -6.07 3.25
C ASP A 103 3.18 -7.52 2.85
N VAL A 104 3.88 -8.25 3.71
CA VAL A 104 4.30 -9.64 3.45
C VAL A 104 3.36 -10.61 4.14
N VAL A 105 2.78 -11.53 3.39
CA VAL A 105 1.90 -12.56 3.94
C VAL A 105 2.73 -13.72 4.50
N ALA A 106 2.55 -14.01 5.77
CA ALA A 106 3.23 -15.12 6.43
C ALA A 106 2.59 -16.46 6.05
N ASN A 107 3.42 -17.49 5.97
CA ASN A 107 2.90 -18.86 5.89
C ASN A 107 2.39 -19.26 7.26
N LEU A 108 1.12 -19.65 7.33
CA LEU A 108 0.45 -20.00 8.59
C LEU A 108 0.63 -21.48 8.97
N ALA A 109 1.26 -22.29 8.15
CA ALA A 109 1.49 -23.70 8.42
C ALA A 109 2.62 -23.94 9.42
#